data_79e930bc5efa4434fc69517c74ed6c87
#
_entry.id   79e930bc5efa4434fc69517c74ed6c87
#
_cell.length_a   1.000
_cell.length_b   1.000
_cell.length_c   1.000
_cell.angle_alpha   90.00
_cell.angle_beta   90.00
_cell.angle_gamma   90.00
#
_symmetry.space_group_name_H-M   'P 1'
#
loop_
_entity.id
_entity.type
_entity.pdbx_description
1 polymer ?
#
loop_
_entity_poly.entity_id
_entity_poly.type
_entity_poly.pdbx_seq_one_letter_code
_entity_poly.pdbx_strand_id
1 'polypeptide(L)'
;MKEEHIPLFGLESQEPIKNLDFIGLTLNYEMCYTNVLQILDLGQIPLLAKDRTEDDPLVIGGGCCTYNPEPMADFFDLFYMGEGEISFYELFDLYKKMRAEGKTRHEFLHEASKVPGIYVPSLYEVIYKEDGTIASFEPIYEDVPKTIQKQIVLNMTEAVYPEKPVVPFIKATQDRVVLEIQRGCIRGCRFCQAGMVYRPVREKNVEHLKDLAYKMLKSTGHEEISLSSLSSSDYSELEELVNFLIDEFKGKGVNISLPSLRIDAFSLDVMSKVQDIKKSSLTFAPEAGSQRLRDVINKGLTEEVILNGSRLAFEGGWNKVKLYFMLGLPT
;
A
#
# COMPACT_ATOMS: atom_id res chain seq x y z
N MET A 1 -25.76 10.61 -11.43
CA MET A 1 -24.88 10.74 -12.59
C MET A 1 -25.51 10.13 -13.82
N LYS A 2 -25.83 8.82 -13.87
CA LYS A 2 -26.42 8.20 -15.09
C LYS A 2 -27.73 8.83 -15.53
N GLU A 3 -28.66 9.07 -14.62
CA GLU A 3 -29.97 9.69 -14.90
C GLU A 3 -29.83 11.10 -15.48
N GLU A 4 -28.81 11.85 -15.06
CA GLU A 4 -28.56 13.22 -15.51
C GLU A 4 -27.51 13.30 -16.63
N HIS A 5 -27.10 12.16 -17.18
CA HIS A 5 -26.08 12.07 -18.24
C HIS A 5 -24.74 12.76 -17.93
N ILE A 6 -24.36 12.83 -16.65
CA ILE A 6 -23.09 13.39 -16.19
C ILE A 6 -22.05 12.28 -16.14
N PRO A 7 -21.00 12.30 -16.98
CA PRO A 7 -19.92 11.32 -16.90
C PRO A 7 -19.10 11.50 -15.63
N LEU A 8 -18.43 10.46 -15.18
CA LEU A 8 -17.47 10.57 -14.08
C LEU A 8 -16.32 11.49 -14.50
N PHE A 9 -15.93 12.41 -13.64
CA PHE A 9 -14.94 13.43 -13.92
C PHE A 9 -13.90 13.56 -12.79
N GLY A 10 -12.73 14.11 -13.11
CA GLY A 10 -11.70 14.43 -12.14
C GLY A 10 -12.14 15.56 -11.20
N LEU A 11 -11.91 15.41 -9.89
CA LEU A 11 -12.35 16.40 -8.90
C LEU A 11 -11.66 17.76 -9.06
N GLU A 12 -10.40 17.78 -9.49
CA GLU A 12 -9.63 19.01 -9.68
C GLU A 12 -9.91 19.67 -11.02
N SER A 13 -9.80 18.90 -12.10
CA SER A 13 -9.95 19.42 -13.48
C SER A 13 -11.39 19.56 -13.92
N GLN A 14 -12.33 18.82 -13.30
CA GLN A 14 -13.71 18.64 -13.76
C GLN A 14 -13.82 18.07 -15.19
N GLU A 15 -12.71 17.54 -15.72
CA GLU A 15 -12.65 16.91 -17.02
C GLU A 15 -13.22 15.47 -16.92
N PRO A 16 -14.09 15.03 -17.86
CA PRO A 16 -14.51 13.64 -17.93
C PRO A 16 -13.31 12.70 -18.01
N ILE A 17 -13.29 11.67 -17.16
CA ILE A 17 -12.11 10.78 -17.06
C ILE A 17 -11.82 10.04 -18.38
N LYS A 18 -12.82 9.85 -19.25
CA LYS A 18 -12.63 9.24 -20.57
C LYS A 18 -11.76 10.06 -21.51
N ASN A 19 -11.61 11.37 -21.26
CA ASN A 19 -10.79 12.28 -22.09
C ASN A 19 -9.31 12.26 -21.67
N LEU A 20 -8.97 11.54 -20.60
CA LEU A 20 -7.59 11.41 -20.12
C LEU A 20 -6.83 10.35 -20.94
N ASP A 21 -5.52 10.47 -21.02
CA ASP A 21 -4.67 9.44 -21.66
C ASP A 21 -4.60 8.16 -20.81
N PHE A 22 -4.59 8.31 -19.47
CA PHE A 22 -4.44 7.24 -18.52
C PHE A 22 -5.42 7.34 -17.36
N ILE A 23 -5.91 6.19 -16.91
CA ILE A 23 -6.65 6.04 -15.65
C ILE A 23 -5.92 5.03 -14.79
N GLY A 24 -5.31 5.52 -13.69
CA GLY A 24 -4.63 4.69 -12.70
C GLY A 24 -5.57 4.30 -11.57
N LEU A 25 -5.73 3.01 -11.32
CA LEU A 25 -6.57 2.46 -10.26
C LEU A 25 -5.72 1.65 -9.26
N THR A 26 -5.72 2.08 -8.00
CA THR A 26 -4.98 1.38 -6.95
C THR A 26 -5.83 0.26 -6.34
N LEU A 27 -5.40 -0.98 -6.54
CA LEU A 27 -6.05 -2.20 -6.07
C LEU A 27 -5.43 -2.65 -4.74
N ASN A 28 -5.89 -2.08 -3.64
CA ASN A 28 -5.38 -2.42 -2.30
C ASN A 28 -6.21 -3.49 -1.58
N TYR A 29 -7.40 -3.80 -2.08
CA TYR A 29 -8.33 -4.74 -1.46
C TYR A 29 -9.26 -5.33 -2.51
N GLU A 30 -9.39 -6.66 -2.55
CA GLU A 30 -10.14 -7.38 -3.58
C GLU A 30 -11.64 -7.03 -3.60
N MET A 31 -12.20 -6.67 -2.44
CA MET A 31 -13.61 -6.23 -2.38
C MET A 31 -13.90 -4.92 -3.15
N CYS A 32 -12.84 -4.20 -3.58
CA CYS A 32 -12.98 -3.00 -4.41
C CYS A 32 -13.04 -3.30 -5.92
N TYR A 33 -12.92 -4.56 -6.36
CA TYR A 33 -12.92 -4.90 -7.78
C TYR A 33 -14.20 -4.47 -8.51
N THR A 34 -15.35 -4.64 -7.87
CA THR A 34 -16.63 -4.16 -8.44
C THR A 34 -16.69 -2.64 -8.56
N ASN A 35 -15.98 -1.89 -7.70
CA ASN A 35 -15.92 -0.43 -7.79
C ASN A 35 -15.12 0.00 -9.03
N VAL A 36 -14.11 -0.78 -9.44
CA VAL A 36 -13.39 -0.54 -10.71
C VAL A 36 -14.36 -0.56 -11.88
N LEU A 37 -15.18 -1.60 -11.96
CA LEU A 37 -16.20 -1.71 -13.03
C LEU A 37 -17.18 -0.55 -12.99
N GLN A 38 -17.59 -0.12 -11.80
CA GLN A 38 -18.47 1.04 -11.64
C GLN A 38 -17.79 2.35 -12.08
N ILE A 39 -16.50 2.54 -11.81
CA ILE A 39 -15.74 3.70 -12.27
C ILE A 39 -15.69 3.74 -13.79
N LEU A 40 -15.37 2.62 -14.45
CA LEU A 40 -15.34 2.53 -15.91
C LEU A 40 -16.71 2.80 -16.53
N ASP A 41 -17.77 2.19 -15.99
CA ASP A 41 -19.14 2.37 -16.44
C ASP A 41 -19.63 3.83 -16.28
N LEU A 42 -19.39 4.46 -15.13
CA LEU A 42 -19.72 5.87 -14.90
C LEU A 42 -18.85 6.82 -15.75
N GLY A 43 -17.61 6.42 -16.02
CA GLY A 43 -16.69 7.12 -16.91
C GLY A 43 -17.02 6.97 -18.39
N GLN A 44 -18.01 6.13 -18.75
CA GLN A 44 -18.37 5.81 -20.14
C GLN A 44 -17.18 5.21 -20.92
N ILE A 45 -16.40 4.36 -20.25
CA ILE A 45 -15.25 3.65 -20.81
C ILE A 45 -15.64 2.19 -20.99
N PRO A 46 -15.32 1.55 -22.13
CA PRO A 46 -15.59 0.13 -22.31
C PRO A 46 -15.01 -0.71 -21.17
N LEU A 47 -15.84 -1.57 -20.56
CA LEU A 47 -15.42 -2.36 -19.42
C LEU A 47 -14.25 -3.28 -19.77
N LEU A 48 -14.40 -4.04 -20.85
CA LEU A 48 -13.37 -4.97 -21.30
C LEU A 48 -12.26 -4.23 -22.06
N ALA A 49 -11.01 -4.53 -21.73
CA ALA A 49 -9.85 -3.93 -22.37
C ALA A 49 -9.83 -4.16 -23.89
N LYS A 50 -10.29 -5.34 -24.33
CA LYS A 50 -10.37 -5.71 -25.76
C LYS A 50 -11.36 -4.87 -26.59
N ASP A 51 -12.32 -4.22 -25.93
CA ASP A 51 -13.35 -3.40 -26.59
C ASP A 51 -12.95 -1.92 -26.67
N ARG A 52 -11.80 -1.54 -26.09
CA ARG A 52 -11.24 -0.18 -26.12
C ARG A 52 -10.54 0.11 -27.42
N THR A 53 -10.71 1.32 -27.89
CA THR A 53 -10.13 1.86 -29.13
C THR A 53 -8.96 2.82 -28.85
N GLU A 54 -8.41 3.41 -29.91
CA GLU A 54 -7.36 4.44 -29.81
C GLU A 54 -7.83 5.70 -29.07
N ASP A 55 -9.14 5.97 -29.06
CA ASP A 55 -9.74 7.14 -28.42
C ASP A 55 -10.05 6.93 -26.94
N ASP A 56 -9.94 5.70 -26.45
CA ASP A 56 -10.22 5.37 -25.05
C ASP A 56 -8.94 5.47 -24.19
N PRO A 57 -9.03 5.87 -22.91
CA PRO A 57 -7.89 5.92 -22.03
C PRO A 57 -7.28 4.53 -21.78
N LEU A 58 -5.99 4.48 -21.47
CA LEU A 58 -5.31 3.30 -20.96
C LEU A 58 -5.65 3.12 -19.48
N VAL A 59 -6.15 1.96 -19.10
CA VAL A 59 -6.51 1.62 -17.71
C VAL A 59 -5.39 0.83 -17.07
N ILE A 60 -4.77 1.42 -16.03
CA ILE A 60 -3.61 0.88 -15.33
C ILE A 60 -4.01 0.43 -13.94
N GLY A 61 -3.70 -0.81 -13.58
CA GLY A 61 -3.82 -1.34 -12.22
C GLY A 61 -2.51 -1.24 -11.44
N GLY A 62 -2.57 -0.81 -10.18
CA GLY A 62 -1.45 -0.81 -9.23
C GLY A 62 -1.89 -1.29 -7.84
N GLY A 63 -0.95 -1.37 -6.90
CA GLY A 63 -1.24 -1.76 -5.51
C GLY A 63 -1.04 -3.25 -5.21
N CYS A 64 -1.27 -3.66 -3.96
CA CYS A 64 -0.92 -5.00 -3.50
C CYS A 64 -1.71 -6.14 -4.16
N CYS A 65 -2.94 -5.89 -4.65
CA CYS A 65 -3.71 -6.92 -5.32
C CYS A 65 -3.19 -7.26 -6.73
N THR A 66 -2.32 -6.43 -7.31
CA THR A 66 -1.73 -6.72 -8.63
C THR A 66 -0.74 -7.90 -8.62
N TYR A 67 -0.40 -8.42 -7.44
CA TYR A 67 0.36 -9.68 -7.32
C TYR A 67 -0.47 -10.92 -7.70
N ASN A 68 -1.79 -10.77 -7.83
CA ASN A 68 -2.68 -11.70 -8.48
C ASN A 68 -3.64 -10.91 -9.40
N PRO A 69 -3.18 -10.48 -10.59
CA PRO A 69 -3.92 -9.58 -11.46
C PRO A 69 -5.01 -10.30 -12.25
N GLU A 70 -4.92 -11.63 -12.43
CA GLU A 70 -5.76 -12.41 -13.33
C GLU A 70 -7.28 -12.26 -13.11
N PRO A 71 -7.82 -12.14 -11.87
CA PRO A 71 -9.24 -11.88 -11.69
C PRO A 71 -9.74 -10.57 -12.32
N MET A 72 -8.84 -9.65 -12.63
CA MET A 72 -9.13 -8.35 -13.23
C MET A 72 -8.48 -8.15 -14.61
N ALA A 73 -7.82 -9.17 -15.14
CA ALA A 73 -7.04 -9.09 -16.38
C ALA A 73 -7.85 -8.57 -17.58
N ASP A 74 -9.10 -9.00 -17.73
CA ASP A 74 -9.97 -8.58 -18.84
C ASP A 74 -10.35 -7.08 -18.79
N PHE A 75 -10.23 -6.43 -17.64
CA PHE A 75 -10.70 -5.05 -17.43
C PHE A 75 -9.58 -4.02 -17.46
N PHE A 76 -8.31 -4.44 -17.45
CA PHE A 76 -7.14 -3.57 -17.45
C PHE A 76 -6.31 -3.75 -18.71
N ASP A 77 -5.74 -2.65 -19.19
CA ASP A 77 -4.79 -2.69 -20.31
C ASP A 77 -3.42 -3.17 -19.84
N LEU A 78 -3.03 -2.74 -18.64
CA LEU A 78 -1.78 -3.17 -18.03
C LEU A 78 -1.82 -3.02 -16.50
N PHE A 79 -0.92 -3.74 -15.82
CA PHE A 79 -0.67 -3.62 -14.39
C PHE A 79 0.77 -3.23 -14.14
N TYR A 80 0.99 -2.42 -13.10
CA TYR A 80 2.31 -2.15 -12.56
C TYR A 80 2.49 -2.91 -11.24
N MET A 81 3.52 -3.75 -11.18
CA MET A 81 3.83 -4.59 -10.02
C MET A 81 4.98 -4.01 -9.21
N GLY A 82 4.70 -3.54 -8.02
CA GLY A 82 5.71 -3.03 -7.08
C GLY A 82 5.54 -1.57 -6.73
N GLU A 83 6.66 -0.92 -6.48
CA GLU A 83 6.75 0.45 -5.97
C GLU A 83 7.01 1.42 -7.13
N GLY A 84 6.09 2.36 -7.33
CA GLY A 84 6.03 3.23 -8.52
C GLY A 84 7.14 4.27 -8.61
N GLU A 85 7.89 4.49 -7.54
CA GLU A 85 8.94 5.51 -7.47
C GLU A 85 10.16 5.22 -8.37
N ILE A 86 10.26 4.03 -8.96
CA ILE A 86 11.43 3.61 -9.75
C ILE A 86 11.15 3.77 -11.24
N SER A 87 10.46 2.80 -11.83
CA SER A 87 10.33 2.66 -13.30
C SER A 87 9.00 3.16 -13.86
N PHE A 88 8.06 3.58 -13.00
CA PHE A 88 6.73 3.98 -13.46
C PHE A 88 6.78 5.21 -14.39
N TYR A 89 7.76 6.11 -14.22
CA TYR A 89 7.95 7.26 -15.10
C TYR A 89 8.37 6.86 -16.51
N GLU A 90 9.12 5.76 -16.67
CA GLU A 90 9.55 5.24 -17.96
C GLU A 90 8.37 4.90 -18.86
N LEU A 91 7.27 4.43 -18.27
CA LEU A 91 6.03 4.14 -18.99
C LEU A 91 5.43 5.39 -19.64
N PHE A 92 5.41 6.52 -18.91
CA PHE A 92 4.86 7.77 -19.44
C PHE A 92 5.77 8.40 -20.50
N ASP A 93 7.08 8.28 -20.34
CA ASP A 93 8.03 8.78 -21.34
C ASP A 93 7.97 7.94 -22.61
N LEU A 94 7.83 6.63 -22.48
CA LEU A 94 7.59 5.72 -23.61
C LEU A 94 6.30 6.09 -24.35
N TYR A 95 5.20 6.33 -23.60
CA TYR A 95 3.92 6.71 -24.18
C TYR A 95 4.02 8.01 -24.99
N LYS A 96 4.61 9.06 -24.40
CA LYS A 96 4.78 10.36 -25.09
C LYS A 96 5.55 10.20 -26.39
N LYS A 97 6.64 9.41 -26.36
CA LYS A 97 7.46 9.13 -27.55
C LYS A 97 6.64 8.42 -28.61
N MET A 98 6.01 7.31 -28.27
CA MET A 98 5.28 6.48 -29.23
C MET A 98 4.06 7.17 -29.80
N ARG A 99 3.34 7.96 -28.98
CA ARG A 99 2.23 8.79 -29.47
C ARG A 99 2.71 9.86 -30.47
N ALA A 100 3.85 10.49 -30.22
CA ALA A 100 4.45 11.44 -31.17
C ALA A 100 4.88 10.78 -32.49
N GLU A 101 5.23 9.50 -32.47
CA GLU A 101 5.56 8.68 -33.63
C GLU A 101 4.31 8.10 -34.34
N GLY A 102 3.10 8.36 -33.85
CA GLY A 102 1.84 7.86 -34.43
C GLY A 102 1.64 6.35 -34.23
N LYS A 103 2.22 5.77 -33.20
CA LYS A 103 2.08 4.35 -32.86
C LYS A 103 0.69 4.03 -32.30
N THR A 104 0.22 2.83 -32.61
CA THR A 104 -1.08 2.31 -32.13
C THR A 104 -1.04 1.91 -30.67
N ARG A 105 -2.21 1.80 -30.05
CA ARG A 105 -2.40 1.25 -28.68
C ARG A 105 -1.73 -0.12 -28.51
N HIS A 106 -1.90 -1.00 -29.48
CA HIS A 106 -1.31 -2.33 -29.44
C HIS A 106 0.23 -2.27 -29.48
N GLU A 107 0.82 -1.46 -30.36
CA GLU A 107 2.29 -1.27 -30.42
C GLU A 107 2.82 -0.69 -29.09
N PHE A 108 2.09 0.27 -28.51
CA PHE A 108 2.46 0.82 -27.20
C PHE A 108 2.41 -0.24 -26.09
N LEU A 109 1.33 -1.01 -25.99
CA LEU A 109 1.20 -2.07 -24.97
C LEU A 109 2.29 -3.14 -25.12
N HIS A 110 2.63 -3.49 -26.36
CA HIS A 110 3.74 -4.42 -26.62
C HIS A 110 5.07 -3.88 -26.12
N GLU A 111 5.43 -2.63 -26.44
CA GLU A 111 6.66 -2.02 -25.94
C GLU A 111 6.61 -1.74 -24.42
N ALA A 112 5.45 -1.38 -23.87
CA ALA A 112 5.26 -1.16 -22.44
C ALA A 112 5.53 -2.44 -21.62
N SER A 113 5.27 -3.63 -22.18
CA SER A 113 5.55 -4.90 -21.49
C SER A 113 7.04 -5.12 -21.18
N LYS A 114 7.94 -4.39 -21.85
CA LYS A 114 9.40 -4.42 -21.64
C LYS A 114 9.86 -3.49 -20.50
N VAL A 115 8.98 -2.57 -20.06
CA VAL A 115 9.25 -1.71 -18.90
C VAL A 115 9.22 -2.56 -17.64
N PRO A 116 10.23 -2.49 -16.75
CA PRO A 116 10.27 -3.30 -15.55
C PRO A 116 9.02 -3.11 -14.67
N GLY A 117 8.42 -4.22 -14.25
CA GLY A 117 7.21 -4.23 -13.40
C GLY A 117 5.90 -4.17 -14.17
N ILE A 118 5.90 -3.99 -15.48
CA ILE A 118 4.69 -3.94 -16.29
C ILE A 118 4.25 -5.36 -16.71
N TYR A 119 2.99 -5.66 -16.45
CA TYR A 119 2.28 -6.82 -16.96
C TYR A 119 1.13 -6.37 -17.87
N VAL A 120 1.11 -6.85 -19.11
CA VAL A 120 0.07 -6.58 -20.12
C VAL A 120 -0.69 -7.87 -20.40
N PRO A 121 -1.89 -8.10 -19.81
CA PRO A 121 -2.60 -9.37 -19.91
C PRO A 121 -2.86 -9.84 -21.35
N SER A 122 -3.17 -8.94 -22.26
CA SER A 122 -3.47 -9.25 -23.66
C SER A 122 -2.28 -9.84 -24.44
N LEU A 123 -1.07 -9.83 -23.89
CA LEU A 123 0.14 -10.39 -24.50
C LEU A 123 0.47 -11.80 -24.01
N TYR A 124 -0.42 -12.41 -23.22
CA TYR A 124 -0.24 -13.77 -22.70
C TYR A 124 -1.43 -14.64 -23.07
N GLU A 125 -1.17 -15.93 -23.26
CA GLU A 125 -2.18 -16.95 -23.51
C GLU A 125 -2.20 -17.96 -22.36
N VAL A 126 -3.41 -18.24 -21.87
CA VAL A 126 -3.65 -19.26 -20.83
C VAL A 126 -4.33 -20.46 -21.50
N ILE A 127 -3.67 -21.60 -21.47
CA ILE A 127 -4.22 -22.86 -21.98
C ILE A 127 -4.68 -23.70 -20.79
N TYR A 128 -5.94 -24.16 -20.83
CA TYR A 128 -6.52 -25.00 -19.80
C TYR A 128 -6.55 -26.46 -20.23
N LYS A 129 -6.41 -27.36 -19.26
CA LYS A 129 -6.65 -28.81 -19.44
C LYS A 129 -8.16 -29.09 -19.41
N GLU A 130 -8.54 -30.32 -19.75
CA GLU A 130 -9.93 -30.77 -19.68
C GLU A 130 -10.56 -30.66 -18.28
N ASP A 131 -9.78 -30.80 -17.23
CA ASP A 131 -10.21 -30.67 -15.83
C ASP A 131 -10.30 -29.19 -15.33
N GLY A 132 -10.07 -28.21 -16.21
CA GLY A 132 -10.10 -26.78 -15.89
C GLY A 132 -8.84 -26.25 -15.18
N THR A 133 -7.81 -27.08 -14.97
CA THR A 133 -6.53 -26.61 -14.47
C THR A 133 -5.68 -26.01 -15.58
N ILE A 134 -4.78 -25.06 -15.22
CA ILE A 134 -3.89 -24.40 -16.18
C ILE A 134 -2.87 -25.43 -16.71
N ALA A 135 -2.83 -25.59 -18.02
CA ALA A 135 -1.82 -26.40 -18.73
C ALA A 135 -0.55 -25.57 -19.00
N SER A 136 -0.71 -24.34 -19.50
CA SER A 136 0.38 -23.38 -19.70
C SER A 136 -0.11 -21.95 -19.57
N PHE A 137 0.82 -21.06 -19.23
CA PHE A 137 0.64 -19.61 -19.19
C PHE A 137 1.90 -19.01 -19.80
N GLU A 138 1.82 -18.58 -21.05
CA GLU A 138 3.02 -18.18 -21.81
C GLU A 138 2.75 -16.86 -22.55
N PRO A 139 3.80 -16.03 -22.76
CA PRO A 139 3.69 -14.86 -23.63
C PRO A 139 3.45 -15.28 -25.08
N ILE A 140 2.65 -14.49 -25.80
CA ILE A 140 2.33 -14.72 -27.22
C ILE A 140 3.52 -14.39 -28.12
N TYR A 141 4.38 -13.43 -27.68
CA TYR A 141 5.56 -12.99 -28.43
C TYR A 141 6.84 -13.37 -27.70
N GLU A 142 7.88 -13.71 -28.45
CA GLU A 142 9.16 -14.16 -27.90
C GLU A 142 9.90 -13.08 -27.07
N ASP A 143 9.68 -11.81 -27.38
CA ASP A 143 10.32 -10.66 -26.73
C ASP A 143 9.52 -10.09 -25.54
N VAL A 144 8.36 -10.68 -25.24
CA VAL A 144 7.58 -10.35 -24.04
C VAL A 144 8.10 -11.17 -22.85
N PRO A 145 8.34 -10.55 -21.67
CA PRO A 145 8.90 -11.23 -20.52
C PRO A 145 8.00 -12.38 -20.02
N LYS A 146 8.58 -13.58 -19.83
CA LYS A 146 7.87 -14.73 -19.21
C LYS A 146 7.52 -14.52 -17.75
N THR A 147 8.25 -13.65 -17.07
CA THR A 147 8.09 -13.38 -15.64
C THR A 147 8.21 -11.89 -15.40
N ILE A 148 7.23 -11.34 -14.69
CA ILE A 148 7.25 -9.94 -14.30
C ILE A 148 7.94 -9.80 -12.95
N GLN A 149 9.02 -9.03 -12.93
CA GLN A 149 9.77 -8.77 -11.70
C GLN A 149 9.20 -7.53 -11.01
N LYS A 150 8.74 -7.68 -9.77
CA LYS A 150 8.26 -6.55 -9.00
C LYS A 150 9.37 -5.52 -8.79
N GLN A 151 9.00 -4.26 -8.83
CA GLN A 151 9.90 -3.14 -8.59
C GLN A 151 9.97 -2.82 -7.09
N ILE A 152 11.16 -2.56 -6.58
CA ILE A 152 11.42 -2.35 -5.16
C ILE A 152 12.36 -1.16 -4.97
N VAL A 153 11.95 -0.16 -4.22
CA VAL A 153 12.81 0.93 -3.76
C VAL A 153 13.76 0.38 -2.70
N LEU A 154 15.03 0.25 -3.00
CA LEU A 154 16.03 -0.26 -2.05
C LEU A 154 16.44 0.81 -1.01
N ASN A 155 16.60 2.05 -1.43
CA ASN A 155 16.92 3.17 -0.55
C ASN A 155 15.68 4.03 -0.28
N MET A 156 15.02 3.77 0.83
CA MET A 156 13.79 4.48 1.25
C MET A 156 14.02 5.96 1.55
N THR A 157 15.26 6.36 1.86
CA THR A 157 15.60 7.75 2.18
C THR A 157 15.67 8.62 0.94
N GLU A 158 16.08 8.04 -0.20
CA GLU A 158 16.14 8.74 -1.48
C GLU A 158 14.82 8.72 -2.25
N ALA A 159 13.87 7.86 -1.84
CA ALA A 159 12.56 7.81 -2.46
C ALA A 159 11.82 9.13 -2.31
N VAL A 160 11.16 9.57 -3.38
CA VAL A 160 10.31 10.77 -3.35
C VAL A 160 9.21 10.58 -2.32
N TYR A 161 9.11 11.52 -1.40
CA TYR A 161 8.09 11.54 -0.36
C TYR A 161 7.45 12.93 -0.28
N PRO A 162 6.11 13.05 -0.12
CA PRO A 162 5.47 14.36 -0.10
C PRO A 162 5.83 15.15 1.15
N GLU A 163 6.59 16.22 0.98
CA GLU A 163 6.94 17.17 2.05
C GLU A 163 5.80 18.16 2.36
N LYS A 164 4.91 18.35 1.41
CA LYS A 164 3.73 19.24 1.49
C LYS A 164 2.48 18.48 1.07
N PRO A 165 1.98 17.54 1.92
CA PRO A 165 0.79 16.81 1.59
C PRO A 165 -0.42 17.74 1.43
N VAL A 166 -1.33 17.36 0.54
CA VAL A 166 -2.58 18.10 0.33
C VAL A 166 -3.47 17.97 1.55
N VAL A 167 -3.89 19.11 2.09
CA VAL A 167 -4.81 19.15 3.23
C VAL A 167 -6.23 19.30 2.70
N PRO A 168 -7.15 18.38 3.01
CA PRO A 168 -8.53 18.49 2.56
C PRO A 168 -9.24 19.67 3.25
N PHE A 169 -10.18 20.31 2.55
CA PHE A 169 -10.97 21.41 3.09
C PHE A 169 -11.93 20.94 4.21
N ILE A 170 -12.39 19.70 4.14
CA ILE A 170 -13.22 19.08 5.19
C ILE A 170 -12.36 18.16 6.05
N LYS A 171 -12.74 18.00 7.32
CA LYS A 171 -12.05 17.09 8.24
C LYS A 171 -12.11 15.65 7.74
N ALA A 172 -10.95 15.06 7.46
CA ALA A 172 -10.81 13.65 7.07
C ALA A 172 -10.67 12.74 8.30
N THR A 173 -10.92 11.43 8.11
CA THR A 173 -10.75 10.43 9.18
C THR A 173 -9.28 10.32 9.63
N GLN A 174 -8.33 10.50 8.70
CA GLN A 174 -6.89 10.46 8.94
C GLN A 174 -6.28 11.87 8.85
N ASP A 175 -6.75 12.77 9.70
CA ASP A 175 -6.36 14.19 9.72
C ASP A 175 -5.04 14.39 10.50
N ARG A 176 -3.94 13.90 9.93
CA ARG A 176 -2.62 13.85 10.57
C ARG A 176 -1.47 13.78 9.57
N VAL A 177 -0.27 14.14 10.00
CA VAL A 177 0.97 13.81 9.28
C VAL A 177 1.26 12.32 9.45
N VAL A 178 1.56 11.64 8.36
CA VAL A 178 1.99 10.24 8.37
C VAL A 178 3.46 10.17 7.95
N LEU A 179 4.31 9.59 8.77
CA LEU A 179 5.71 9.31 8.46
C LEU A 179 5.86 7.81 8.19
N GLU A 180 6.12 7.43 6.96
CA GLU A 180 6.45 6.05 6.60
C GLU A 180 7.90 5.77 7.02
N ILE A 181 8.07 5.03 8.13
CA ILE A 181 9.38 4.77 8.73
C ILE A 181 10.09 3.57 8.11
N GLN A 182 9.32 2.57 7.69
CA GLN A 182 9.85 1.38 7.03
C GLN A 182 8.79 0.72 6.14
N ARG A 183 9.24 -0.03 5.14
CA ARG A 183 8.44 -0.96 4.33
C ARG A 183 8.87 -2.40 4.58
N GLY A 184 7.91 -3.32 4.46
CA GLY A 184 8.13 -4.73 4.73
C GLY A 184 8.00 -5.10 6.20
N CYS A 185 8.16 -6.40 6.50
CA CYS A 185 8.12 -6.94 7.85
C CYS A 185 9.05 -8.15 7.94
N ILE A 186 9.87 -8.21 9.00
CA ILE A 186 10.80 -9.33 9.26
C ILE A 186 10.07 -10.59 9.72
N ARG A 187 8.82 -10.46 10.14
CA ARG A 187 8.04 -11.57 10.69
C ARG A 187 7.54 -12.48 9.57
N GLY A 188 7.33 -13.73 9.86
CA GLY A 188 6.91 -14.72 8.88
C GLY A 188 5.52 -15.29 9.17
N CYS A 189 4.56 -14.48 9.64
CA CYS A 189 3.20 -14.92 9.90
C CYS A 189 2.58 -15.50 8.63
N ARG A 190 2.14 -16.77 8.66
CA ARG A 190 1.71 -17.50 7.45
C ARG A 190 0.43 -16.97 6.81
N PHE A 191 -0.39 -16.27 7.56
CA PHE A 191 -1.62 -15.66 7.05
C PHE A 191 -1.41 -14.26 6.45
N CYS A 192 -0.23 -13.64 6.64
CA CYS A 192 -0.01 -12.24 6.33
C CYS A 192 0.49 -12.04 4.89
N GLN A 193 -0.40 -11.67 3.97
CA GLN A 193 -0.04 -11.30 2.61
C GLN A 193 0.91 -10.10 2.57
N ALA A 194 0.64 -9.06 3.35
CA ALA A 194 1.48 -7.86 3.42
C ALA A 194 2.93 -8.18 3.81
N GLY A 195 3.13 -9.12 4.74
CA GLY A 195 4.46 -9.59 5.14
C GLY A 195 5.25 -10.27 4.02
N MET A 196 4.59 -10.70 2.94
CA MET A 196 5.23 -11.28 1.75
C MET A 196 5.37 -10.24 0.62
N VAL A 197 4.30 -9.49 0.36
CA VAL A 197 4.22 -8.51 -0.74
C VAL A 197 5.27 -7.41 -0.59
N TYR A 198 5.46 -6.89 0.63
CA TYR A 198 6.34 -5.73 0.87
C TYR A 198 7.78 -6.08 1.28
N ARG A 199 8.21 -7.35 1.11
CA ARG A 199 9.62 -7.73 1.30
C ARG A 199 10.51 -7.18 0.19
N PRO A 200 11.80 -6.91 0.53
CA PRO A 200 12.50 -6.98 1.82
C PRO A 200 12.13 -5.87 2.79
N VAL A 201 12.57 -5.97 4.05
CA VAL A 201 12.46 -4.85 5.00
C VAL A 201 13.45 -3.76 4.61
N ARG A 202 13.00 -2.53 4.58
CA ARG A 202 13.81 -1.33 4.31
C ARG A 202 13.35 -0.21 5.21
N GLU A 203 14.30 0.44 5.82
CA GLU A 203 14.08 1.52 6.78
C GLU A 203 14.44 2.86 6.16
N LYS A 204 13.76 3.91 6.57
CA LYS A 204 14.10 5.28 6.24
C LYS A 204 14.99 5.85 7.35
N ASN A 205 16.03 6.57 6.97
CA ASN A 205 16.98 7.17 7.92
C ASN A 205 16.27 8.12 8.90
N VAL A 206 16.65 8.07 10.18
CA VAL A 206 16.01 8.83 11.25
C VAL A 206 16.17 10.34 11.07
N GLU A 207 17.32 10.83 10.62
CA GLU A 207 17.53 12.26 10.39
C GLU A 207 16.63 12.79 9.27
N HIS A 208 16.44 11.98 8.22
CA HIS A 208 15.49 12.32 7.17
C HIS A 208 14.05 12.38 7.68
N LEU A 209 13.64 11.45 8.56
CA LEU A 209 12.32 11.44 9.18
C LEU A 209 12.09 12.66 10.09
N LYS A 210 13.13 13.10 10.82
CA LYS A 210 13.08 14.33 11.62
C LYS A 210 12.83 15.56 10.75
N ASP A 211 13.54 15.68 9.63
CA ASP A 211 13.37 16.77 8.67
C ASP A 211 11.96 16.74 8.02
N LEU A 212 11.49 15.56 7.60
CA LEU A 212 10.13 15.40 7.08
C LEU A 212 9.06 15.80 8.09
N ALA A 213 9.21 15.43 9.37
CA ALA A 213 8.28 15.83 10.42
C ALA A 213 8.10 17.35 10.49
N TYR A 214 9.21 18.10 10.49
CA TYR A 214 9.18 19.56 10.46
C TYR A 214 8.49 20.11 9.22
N LYS A 215 8.90 19.66 8.04
CA LYS A 215 8.38 20.15 6.76
C LYS A 215 6.88 19.91 6.64
N MET A 216 6.44 18.69 6.96
CA MET A 216 5.05 18.29 6.84
C MET A 216 4.15 19.00 7.86
N LEU A 217 4.54 19.09 9.14
CA LEU A 217 3.79 19.84 10.15
C LEU A 217 3.69 21.33 9.78
N LYS A 218 4.79 21.93 9.34
CA LYS A 218 4.81 23.34 8.93
C LYS A 218 3.90 23.62 7.74
N SER A 219 3.82 22.69 6.79
CA SER A 219 3.03 22.87 5.58
C SER A 219 1.55 22.58 5.75
N THR A 220 1.18 21.71 6.70
CA THR A 220 -0.21 21.24 6.89
C THR A 220 -0.90 21.86 8.08
N GLY A 221 -0.17 22.22 9.14
CA GLY A 221 -0.75 22.65 10.41
C GLY A 221 -1.43 21.54 11.21
N HIS A 222 -1.20 20.26 10.88
CA HIS A 222 -1.76 19.15 11.64
C HIS A 222 -1.21 19.09 13.07
N GLU A 223 -2.03 18.61 14.01
CA GLU A 223 -1.72 18.47 15.44
C GLU A 223 -1.43 17.00 15.81
N GLU A 224 -1.21 16.12 14.85
CA GLU A 224 -0.89 14.71 15.10
C GLU A 224 0.11 14.20 14.06
N ILE A 225 1.12 13.43 14.54
CA ILE A 225 2.05 12.64 13.72
C ILE A 225 1.77 11.16 13.98
N SER A 226 1.64 10.38 12.92
CA SER A 226 1.53 8.92 12.98
C SER A 226 2.72 8.28 12.28
N LEU A 227 3.40 7.34 12.94
CA LEU A 227 4.44 6.52 12.32
C LEU A 227 3.81 5.35 11.57
N SER A 228 4.09 5.21 10.28
CA SER A 228 3.50 4.17 9.44
C SER A 228 4.50 3.08 9.11
N SER A 229 4.12 1.83 9.42
CA SER A 229 4.82 0.61 9.02
C SER A 229 3.95 -0.62 9.25
N LEU A 230 4.39 -1.80 8.79
CA LEU A 230 3.76 -3.08 9.12
C LEU A 230 4.11 -3.56 10.55
N SER A 231 5.18 -3.05 11.14
CA SER A 231 5.62 -3.37 12.50
C SER A 231 6.51 -2.26 13.05
N SER A 232 5.92 -1.23 13.61
CA SER A 232 6.65 -0.04 14.08
C SER A 232 7.66 -0.36 15.19
N SER A 233 7.37 -1.37 16.00
CA SER A 233 8.28 -1.83 17.06
C SER A 233 9.56 -2.49 16.53
N ASP A 234 9.60 -2.88 15.26
CA ASP A 234 10.77 -3.51 14.63
C ASP A 234 11.66 -2.50 13.89
N TYR A 235 11.32 -1.21 13.89
CA TYR A 235 12.17 -0.15 13.32
C TYR A 235 13.39 0.09 14.21
N SER A 236 14.58 0.02 13.63
CA SER A 236 15.84 0.00 14.40
C SER A 236 16.11 1.27 15.22
N GLU A 237 15.68 2.42 14.74
CA GLU A 237 15.90 3.74 15.37
C GLU A 237 14.61 4.31 16.00
N LEU A 238 13.65 3.44 16.39
CA LEU A 238 12.35 3.86 16.92
C LEU A 238 12.49 4.75 18.15
N GLU A 239 13.34 4.37 19.10
CA GLU A 239 13.52 5.10 20.36
C GLU A 239 14.07 6.50 20.13
N GLU A 240 15.05 6.64 19.26
CA GLU A 240 15.63 7.93 18.90
C GLU A 240 14.60 8.84 18.24
N LEU A 241 13.85 8.30 17.25
CA LEU A 241 12.83 9.06 16.56
C LEU A 241 11.73 9.53 17.53
N VAL A 242 11.24 8.64 18.38
CA VAL A 242 10.15 8.95 19.32
C VAL A 242 10.61 9.99 20.34
N ASN A 243 11.81 9.85 20.91
CA ASN A 243 12.38 10.84 21.84
C ASN A 243 12.47 12.22 21.18
N PHE A 244 13.03 12.29 19.97
CA PHE A 244 13.10 13.55 19.23
C PHE A 244 11.71 14.17 19.00
N LEU A 245 10.72 13.39 18.52
CA LEU A 245 9.37 13.90 18.26
C LEU A 245 8.70 14.43 19.54
N ILE A 246 8.91 13.75 20.67
CA ILE A 246 8.38 14.18 21.97
C ILE A 246 9.04 15.48 22.41
N ASP A 247 10.37 15.51 22.46
CA ASP A 247 11.12 16.66 22.97
C ASP A 247 10.86 17.93 22.13
N GLU A 248 10.75 17.75 20.81
CA GLU A 248 10.54 18.87 19.90
C GLU A 248 9.10 19.37 19.83
N PHE A 249 8.11 18.47 19.92
CA PHE A 249 6.71 18.82 19.62
C PHE A 249 5.76 18.76 20.82
N LYS A 250 6.13 18.16 21.95
CA LYS A 250 5.29 18.07 23.17
C LYS A 250 4.74 19.42 23.62
N GLY A 251 5.58 20.46 23.62
CA GLY A 251 5.19 21.82 24.00
C GLY A 251 4.41 22.60 22.93
N LYS A 252 4.29 22.03 21.72
CA LYS A 252 3.64 22.67 20.55
C LYS A 252 2.24 22.11 20.26
N GLY A 253 1.71 21.24 21.13
CA GLY A 253 0.38 20.67 21.00
C GLY A 253 0.26 19.56 19.95
N VAL A 254 1.36 18.99 19.49
CA VAL A 254 1.37 17.89 18.51
C VAL A 254 1.37 16.54 19.22
N ASN A 255 0.39 15.69 18.88
CA ASN A 255 0.27 14.33 19.40
C ASN A 255 1.07 13.34 18.54
N ILE A 256 1.59 12.27 19.17
CA ILE A 256 2.31 11.21 18.48
C ILE A 256 1.50 9.92 18.58
N SER A 257 1.26 9.27 17.43
CA SER A 257 0.55 8.01 17.31
C SER A 257 1.49 6.92 16.79
N LEU A 258 1.54 5.81 17.52
CA LEU A 258 2.35 4.63 17.17
C LEU A 258 1.42 3.45 16.84
N PRO A 259 0.97 3.31 15.59
CA PRO A 259 0.21 2.15 15.16
C PRO A 259 1.11 0.92 15.00
N SER A 260 0.50 -0.26 14.87
CA SER A 260 1.19 -1.52 14.54
C SER A 260 2.26 -1.96 15.56
N LEU A 261 1.99 -1.70 16.85
CA LEU A 261 2.86 -2.17 17.93
C LEU A 261 2.69 -3.66 18.16
N ARG A 262 3.81 -4.34 18.36
CA ARG A 262 3.84 -5.74 18.77
C ARG A 262 4.00 -5.85 20.28
N ILE A 263 3.33 -6.83 20.86
CA ILE A 263 3.36 -7.05 22.32
C ILE A 263 4.73 -7.55 22.82
N ASP A 264 5.47 -8.28 21.98
CA ASP A 264 6.82 -8.81 22.28
C ASP A 264 7.94 -7.76 22.18
N ALA A 265 7.68 -6.65 21.48
CA ALA A 265 8.61 -5.52 21.36
C ALA A 265 8.06 -4.25 22.05
N PHE A 266 7.19 -4.44 23.04
CA PHE A 266 6.59 -3.35 23.80
C PHE A 266 7.59 -2.82 24.83
N SER A 267 8.03 -1.57 24.64
CA SER A 267 8.91 -0.85 25.57
C SER A 267 8.08 0.13 26.41
N LEU A 268 8.07 -0.07 27.73
CA LEU A 268 7.42 0.85 28.67
C LEU A 268 8.00 2.26 28.59
N ASP A 269 9.33 2.36 28.45
CA ASP A 269 10.01 3.65 28.42
C ASP A 269 9.57 4.52 27.23
N VAL A 270 9.49 3.92 26.04
CA VAL A 270 9.02 4.62 24.84
C VAL A 270 7.54 4.97 24.98
N MET A 271 6.74 4.04 25.46
CA MET A 271 5.28 4.21 25.51
C MET A 271 4.81 5.16 26.60
N SER A 272 5.47 5.17 27.77
CA SER A 272 5.15 6.12 28.85
C SER A 272 5.35 7.57 28.41
N LYS A 273 6.40 7.84 27.65
CA LYS A 273 6.68 9.18 27.11
C LYS A 273 5.60 9.64 26.13
N VAL A 274 5.10 8.73 25.27
CA VAL A 274 4.01 9.03 24.30
C VAL A 274 2.69 9.27 25.01
N GLN A 275 2.40 8.57 26.12
CA GLN A 275 1.16 8.70 26.87
C GLN A 275 0.94 10.05 27.54
N ASP A 276 2.00 10.75 27.92
CA ASP A 276 1.90 12.05 28.58
C ASP A 276 1.15 13.07 27.72
N ILE A 277 1.01 12.81 26.41
CA ILE A 277 0.35 13.74 25.48
C ILE A 277 -1.12 13.36 25.27
N LYS A 278 -1.43 12.08 25.04
CA LYS A 278 -2.83 11.60 24.86
C LYS A 278 -2.94 10.12 25.18
N LYS A 279 -3.83 9.74 26.09
CA LYS A 279 -4.12 8.33 26.38
C LYS A 279 -4.90 7.70 25.22
N SER A 280 -4.22 6.93 24.38
CA SER A 280 -4.83 6.06 23.37
C SER A 280 -5.01 4.64 23.92
N SER A 281 -5.95 3.87 23.39
CA SER A 281 -6.08 2.46 23.74
C SER A 281 -4.94 1.67 23.08
N LEU A 282 -4.31 0.75 23.83
CA LEU A 282 -3.37 -0.20 23.25
C LEU A 282 -4.12 -1.32 22.55
N THR A 283 -3.62 -1.69 21.38
CA THR A 283 -4.16 -2.82 20.61
C THR A 283 -3.03 -3.79 20.28
N PHE A 284 -3.21 -5.04 20.65
CA PHE A 284 -2.28 -6.13 20.32
C PHE A 284 -3.00 -7.24 19.58
N ALA A 285 -2.25 -7.98 18.78
CA ALA A 285 -2.77 -9.05 17.95
C ALA A 285 -2.09 -10.38 18.22
N PRO A 286 -2.49 -11.12 19.28
CA PRO A 286 -2.04 -12.50 19.51
C PRO A 286 -2.48 -13.45 18.39
N GLU A 287 -3.57 -13.15 17.71
CA GLU A 287 -4.22 -13.86 16.61
C GLU A 287 -4.84 -15.19 17.02
N ALA A 288 -4.26 -15.93 17.97
CA ALA A 288 -4.78 -17.18 18.47
C ALA A 288 -4.62 -17.31 19.99
N GLY A 289 -5.60 -17.89 20.66
CA GLY A 289 -5.60 -18.09 22.10
C GLY A 289 -4.67 -19.21 22.57
N SER A 290 -4.48 -20.28 21.78
CA SER A 290 -3.61 -21.38 22.15
C SER A 290 -2.20 -21.26 21.54
N GLN A 291 -1.17 -21.73 22.28
CA GLN A 291 0.20 -21.78 21.79
C GLN A 291 0.28 -22.58 20.47
N ARG A 292 -0.36 -23.76 20.43
CA ARG A 292 -0.41 -24.60 19.24
C ARG A 292 -0.83 -23.83 17.98
N LEU A 293 -1.91 -23.06 18.05
CA LEU A 293 -2.40 -22.30 16.90
C LEU A 293 -1.47 -21.13 16.57
N ARG A 294 -0.88 -20.44 17.56
CA ARG A 294 0.14 -19.41 17.29
C ARG A 294 1.35 -19.98 16.56
N ASP A 295 1.78 -21.20 16.93
CA ASP A 295 2.88 -21.89 16.24
C ASP A 295 2.48 -22.29 14.80
N VAL A 296 1.26 -22.80 14.62
CA VAL A 296 0.72 -23.14 13.29
C VAL A 296 0.75 -21.95 12.34
N ILE A 297 0.35 -20.76 12.80
CA ILE A 297 0.35 -19.55 11.99
C ILE A 297 1.69 -18.79 12.01
N ASN A 298 2.71 -19.33 12.68
CA ASN A 298 4.03 -18.73 12.84
C ASN A 298 3.99 -17.30 13.42
N LYS A 299 3.15 -17.10 14.46
CA LYS A 299 3.03 -15.77 15.09
C LYS A 299 4.22 -15.43 15.99
N GLY A 300 4.92 -16.43 16.53
CA GLY A 300 6.13 -16.28 17.36
C GLY A 300 5.89 -15.62 18.72
N LEU A 301 4.67 -15.74 19.29
CA LEU A 301 4.30 -15.19 20.59
C LEU A 301 4.01 -16.33 21.56
N THR A 302 4.64 -16.31 22.76
CA THR A 302 4.30 -17.21 23.86
C THR A 302 3.19 -16.64 24.73
N GLU A 303 2.55 -17.49 25.53
CA GLU A 303 1.55 -17.05 26.52
C GLU A 303 2.17 -16.07 27.53
N GLU A 304 3.38 -16.37 28.00
CA GLU A 304 4.12 -15.51 28.92
C GLU A 304 4.34 -14.10 28.35
N VAL A 305 4.76 -13.99 27.10
CA VAL A 305 4.95 -12.70 26.41
C VAL A 305 3.64 -11.92 26.34
N ILE A 306 2.52 -12.58 26.04
CA ILE A 306 1.21 -11.93 25.95
C ILE A 306 0.76 -11.43 27.34
N LEU A 307 0.88 -12.25 28.37
CA LEU A 307 0.50 -11.88 29.74
C LEU A 307 1.39 -10.77 30.27
N ASN A 308 2.72 -10.89 30.08
CA ASN A 308 3.69 -9.87 30.52
C ASN A 308 3.47 -8.53 29.82
N GLY A 309 3.33 -8.50 28.49
CA GLY A 309 3.08 -7.27 27.76
C GLY A 309 1.76 -6.59 28.17
N SER A 310 0.71 -7.38 28.44
CA SER A 310 -0.55 -6.85 28.95
C SER A 310 -0.40 -6.29 30.39
N ARG A 311 0.34 -6.99 31.26
CA ARG A 311 0.65 -6.51 32.62
C ARG A 311 1.43 -5.20 32.59
N LEU A 312 2.49 -5.13 31.79
CA LEU A 312 3.28 -3.92 31.60
C LEU A 312 2.43 -2.75 31.10
N ALA A 313 1.47 -3.00 30.22
CA ALA A 313 0.55 -1.96 29.79
C ALA A 313 -0.25 -1.37 30.94
N PHE A 314 -0.84 -2.21 31.82
CA PHE A 314 -1.59 -1.73 32.99
C PHE A 314 -0.67 -1.03 34.03
N GLU A 315 0.53 -1.55 34.27
CA GLU A 315 1.53 -0.91 35.13
C GLU A 315 1.95 0.46 34.60
N GLY A 316 2.04 0.60 33.27
CA GLY A 316 2.28 1.87 32.58
C GLY A 316 1.09 2.83 32.57
N GLY A 317 -0.02 2.49 33.24
CA GLY A 317 -1.18 3.37 33.43
C GLY A 317 -2.28 3.28 32.37
N TRP A 318 -2.22 2.32 31.44
CA TRP A 318 -3.33 2.02 30.58
C TRP A 318 -4.45 1.32 31.35
N ASN A 319 -5.66 1.75 31.16
CA ASN A 319 -6.84 1.14 31.79
C ASN A 319 -7.58 0.15 30.87
N LYS A 320 -7.13 0.03 29.60
CA LYS A 320 -7.75 -0.83 28.60
C LYS A 320 -6.72 -1.33 27.56
N VAL A 321 -6.73 -2.62 27.33
CA VAL A 321 -6.00 -3.30 26.27
C VAL A 321 -7.02 -4.00 25.37
N LYS A 322 -6.90 -3.83 24.06
CA LYS A 322 -7.69 -4.52 23.04
C LYS A 322 -6.86 -5.64 22.43
N LEU A 323 -7.40 -6.85 22.41
CA LEU A 323 -6.76 -8.00 21.79
C LEU A 323 -7.53 -8.47 20.57
N TYR A 324 -6.80 -8.75 19.47
CA TYR A 324 -7.37 -9.36 18.27
C TYR A 324 -7.13 -10.86 18.24
N PHE A 325 -8.19 -11.60 17.93
CA PHE A 325 -8.16 -13.05 17.72
C PHE A 325 -8.85 -13.39 16.41
N MET A 326 -8.23 -14.29 15.64
CA MET A 326 -8.79 -14.84 14.41
C MET A 326 -9.63 -16.06 14.71
N LEU A 327 -10.74 -16.19 14.01
CA LEU A 327 -11.60 -17.39 14.05
C LEU A 327 -11.39 -18.21 12.78
N GLY A 328 -11.52 -19.55 12.88
CA GLY A 328 -11.43 -20.44 11.73
C GLY A 328 -10.00 -20.65 11.22
N LEU A 329 -8.98 -20.52 12.09
CA LEU A 329 -7.61 -20.86 11.70
C LEU A 329 -7.49 -22.35 11.32
N PRO A 330 -6.59 -22.71 10.36
CA PRO A 330 -6.42 -24.09 9.92
C PRO A 330 -5.89 -25.00 11.05
N THR A 331 -6.34 -26.28 11.05
CA THR A 331 -6.08 -27.41 11.96
C THR A 331 -6.93 -27.46 13.20
#